data_d2e8e930d92709b7bd5dd27255e9a4e1
#
_entry.id   d2e8e930d92709b7bd5dd27255e9a4e1
#
_cell.length_a   1.000
_cell.length_b   1.000
_cell.length_c   1.000
_cell.angle_alpha   90.00
_cell.angle_beta   90.00
_cell.angle_gamma   90.00
#
_symmetry.space_group_name_H-M   'P 1'
#
loop_
_entity.id
_entity.type
_entity.pdbx_description
1 polymer ?
#
loop_
_entity_poly.entity_id
_entity_poly.type
_entity_poly.pdbx_seq_one_letter_code
_entity_poly.pdbx_strand_id
1 'polypeptide(L)'
;MKITKDLYQSNLALLTDFYQLTMAYAYWKSGKGEQEAVFNLFFRKNPFEGGFSLAAGLDYVVDFCRNFKFDSEDLSYLSEMKQKDGSPVFESGFLDYLKGLKFTCDIDAVEEGTVVFPNAPLIRVKGPLIQCQLLETPLLNIINFQTLIATKAARINLAAQGAPVLEFGLRRAQGIDGALAASRASYIGGCISTSNVMAGKLFGIPVSGTHAHSWIMSFETEIEAFEAYAEAFPDQCVFLVDTYETLHGVKNAIKVGEILRSKGKEMVGIRIDSGDLAYYSIQARQLLDEAGFPNAKIVASNDLDEHIISSLKTQDAAIDVWGVGTKLVTAFDQPALGAVYKLSAVKNNEGVWEPKVKVSQQSLKINVPGIHNVKRYFSNGKAVADMIYLEGQEIDPKGVVIIDPNDATRRKRLMPAFYKEEDLLKPIFKQGELVYELPSLASIRERSGIQLEAFDKTHKRLINPHTYPVGLEENLHHLRMELVLKANKFDDEA
;
A
#
# COMPACT_ATOMS: atom_id res chain seq x y z
N MET A 1 1.94 31.72 -11.06
CA MET A 1 1.43 30.45 -10.56
C MET A 1 2.60 29.60 -10.05
N LYS A 2 2.62 29.27 -8.78
CA LYS A 2 3.70 28.48 -8.14
C LYS A 2 3.21 27.06 -7.91
N ILE A 3 2.79 26.36 -8.99
CA ILE A 3 2.07 25.10 -8.96
C ILE A 3 2.68 24.09 -7.98
N THR A 4 3.99 23.85 -8.05
CA THR A 4 4.65 22.89 -7.17
C THR A 4 4.60 23.28 -5.70
N LYS A 5 4.76 24.56 -5.39
CA LYS A 5 4.69 25.03 -4.00
C LYS A 5 3.26 24.94 -3.46
N ASP A 6 2.30 25.39 -4.26
CA ASP A 6 0.90 25.45 -3.83
C ASP A 6 0.29 24.03 -3.73
N LEU A 7 0.76 23.09 -4.57
CA LEU A 7 0.26 21.71 -4.59
C LEU A 7 0.85 20.83 -3.47
N TYR A 8 2.13 21.01 -3.13
CA TYR A 8 2.84 20.10 -2.22
C TYR A 8 3.20 20.71 -0.85
N GLN A 9 2.81 21.94 -0.59
CA GLN A 9 3.00 22.61 0.71
C GLN A 9 1.68 23.16 1.30
N SER A 10 0.57 23.05 0.57
CA SER A 10 -0.74 23.48 1.05
C SER A 10 -1.30 22.51 2.08
N ASN A 11 -2.19 23.04 2.93
CA ASN A 11 -3.13 22.23 3.68
C ASN A 11 -3.96 21.35 2.72
N LEU A 12 -4.20 20.10 3.08
CA LEU A 12 -4.89 19.13 2.23
C LEU A 12 -6.38 18.95 2.59
N ALA A 13 -6.99 19.87 3.33
CA ALA A 13 -8.42 19.77 3.69
C ALA A 13 -9.35 19.77 2.47
N LEU A 14 -8.95 20.45 1.38
CA LEU A 14 -9.66 20.44 0.11
C LEU A 14 -9.29 19.25 -0.82
N LEU A 15 -8.43 18.35 -0.41
CA LEU A 15 -8.18 17.09 -1.11
C LEU A 15 -9.37 16.14 -0.90
N THR A 16 -10.52 16.51 -1.43
CA THR A 16 -11.76 15.78 -1.25
C THR A 16 -12.66 15.89 -2.49
N ASP A 17 -13.57 14.94 -2.66
CA ASP A 17 -14.59 15.05 -3.69
C ASP A 17 -15.66 16.07 -3.30
N PHE A 18 -16.19 16.82 -4.26
CA PHE A 18 -17.15 17.88 -4.00
C PHE A 18 -18.40 17.41 -3.23
N TYR A 19 -18.85 16.17 -3.47
CA TYR A 19 -20.02 15.64 -2.76
C TYR A 19 -19.78 15.48 -1.25
N GLN A 20 -18.55 15.37 -0.80
CA GLN A 20 -18.22 15.33 0.64
C GLN A 20 -18.54 16.67 1.31
N LEU A 21 -18.20 17.77 0.65
CA LEU A 21 -18.52 19.12 1.14
C LEU A 21 -20.02 19.41 1.07
N THR A 22 -20.72 19.00 0.00
CA THR A 22 -22.17 19.19 -0.10
C THR A 22 -22.93 18.36 0.92
N MET A 23 -22.50 17.12 1.20
CA MET A 23 -23.06 16.31 2.28
C MET A 23 -22.76 16.90 3.66
N ALA A 24 -21.52 17.34 3.90
CA ALA A 24 -21.15 18.01 5.15
C ALA A 24 -22.03 19.25 5.41
N TYR A 25 -22.25 20.07 4.37
CA TYR A 25 -23.14 21.22 4.45
C TYR A 25 -24.59 20.78 4.77
N ALA A 26 -25.10 19.76 4.11
CA ALA A 26 -26.44 19.25 4.36
C ALA A 26 -26.60 18.66 5.79
N TYR A 27 -25.59 17.97 6.31
CA TYR A 27 -25.56 17.50 7.70
C TYR A 27 -25.54 18.67 8.69
N TRP A 28 -24.72 19.69 8.45
CA TRP A 28 -24.71 20.90 9.26
C TRP A 28 -26.06 21.60 9.29
N LYS A 29 -26.67 21.80 8.10
CA LYS A 29 -27.98 22.47 7.96
C LYS A 29 -29.12 21.70 8.60
N SER A 30 -29.07 20.36 8.61
CA SER A 30 -30.08 19.48 9.22
C SER A 30 -29.84 19.23 10.72
N GLY A 31 -28.80 19.81 11.32
CA GLY A 31 -28.43 19.61 12.73
C GLY A 31 -27.86 18.23 13.04
N LYS A 32 -27.46 17.44 12.03
CA LYS A 32 -26.90 16.10 12.19
C LYS A 32 -25.37 16.09 12.22
N GLY A 33 -24.72 17.22 12.04
CA GLY A 33 -23.27 17.29 11.89
C GLY A 33 -22.47 16.69 13.05
N GLU A 34 -22.94 16.91 14.27
CA GLU A 34 -22.31 16.44 15.50
C GLU A 34 -22.79 15.04 15.95
N GLN A 35 -23.70 14.41 15.21
CA GLN A 35 -24.14 13.04 15.50
C GLN A 35 -22.94 12.09 15.40
N GLU A 36 -22.70 11.27 16.42
CA GLU A 36 -21.59 10.31 16.36
C GLU A 36 -21.89 9.19 15.35
N ALA A 37 -20.88 8.85 14.55
CA ALA A 37 -20.95 7.84 13.52
C ALA A 37 -19.69 6.97 13.51
N VAL A 38 -19.80 5.78 12.91
CA VAL A 38 -18.67 4.87 12.68
C VAL A 38 -18.61 4.53 11.22
N PHE A 39 -17.43 4.71 10.66
CA PHE A 39 -17.09 4.31 9.29
C PHE A 39 -15.94 3.32 9.29
N ASN A 40 -15.93 2.43 8.31
CA ASN A 40 -14.85 1.49 8.11
C ASN A 40 -14.31 1.57 6.67
N LEU A 41 -12.98 1.64 6.56
CA LEU A 41 -12.25 1.51 5.32
C LEU A 41 -11.80 0.06 5.15
N PHE A 42 -12.16 -0.58 4.03
CA PHE A 42 -11.79 -1.94 3.70
C PHE A 42 -11.77 -2.14 2.18
N PHE A 43 -11.18 -3.23 1.69
CA PHE A 43 -11.24 -3.61 0.28
C PHE A 43 -11.98 -4.94 0.11
N ARG A 44 -12.43 -5.25 -1.13
CA ARG A 44 -13.32 -6.39 -1.40
C ARG A 44 -12.65 -7.58 -2.05
N LYS A 45 -11.50 -7.38 -2.69
CA LYS A 45 -10.73 -8.42 -3.36
C LYS A 45 -9.25 -8.13 -3.22
N ASN A 46 -8.43 -9.16 -3.06
CA ASN A 46 -7.00 -8.97 -3.17
C ASN A 46 -6.63 -8.51 -4.59
N PRO A 47 -5.65 -7.61 -4.73
CA PRO A 47 -5.18 -7.17 -6.04
C PRO A 47 -4.36 -8.29 -6.72
N PHE A 48 -4.17 -8.13 -8.03
CA PHE A 48 -3.32 -9.03 -8.85
C PHE A 48 -3.76 -10.49 -8.82
N GLU A 49 -5.04 -10.77 -8.64
CA GLU A 49 -5.56 -12.13 -8.41
C GLU A 49 -4.80 -12.89 -7.31
N GLY A 50 -4.19 -12.14 -6.40
CA GLY A 50 -3.33 -12.64 -5.33
C GLY A 50 -4.10 -13.16 -4.12
N GLY A 51 -3.41 -13.86 -3.23
CA GLY A 51 -3.99 -14.43 -2.01
C GLY A 51 -3.86 -13.55 -0.77
N PHE A 52 -3.20 -12.40 -0.86
CA PHE A 52 -2.96 -11.47 0.26
C PHE A 52 -2.78 -10.04 -0.22
N SER A 53 -2.84 -9.10 0.72
CA SER A 53 -2.42 -7.72 0.56
C SER A 53 -1.52 -7.30 1.72
N LEU A 54 -0.72 -6.25 1.55
CA LEU A 54 0.19 -5.73 2.57
C LEU A 54 -0.20 -4.29 2.91
N ALA A 55 -0.66 -4.03 4.13
CA ALA A 55 -1.13 -2.72 4.56
C ALA A 55 -0.01 -1.68 4.55
N ALA A 56 -0.25 -0.53 3.93
CA ALA A 56 0.66 0.61 3.91
C ALA A 56 -0.12 1.93 3.76
N GLY A 57 0.47 3.05 4.21
CA GLY A 57 -0.09 4.39 4.10
C GLY A 57 -0.53 5.02 5.43
N LEU A 58 -0.47 4.29 6.55
CA LEU A 58 -0.93 4.81 7.84
C LEU A 58 -0.15 6.04 8.30
N ASP A 59 1.15 6.12 8.05
CA ASP A 59 1.98 7.27 8.39
C ASP A 59 1.48 8.56 7.71
N TYR A 60 1.11 8.46 6.42
CA TYR A 60 0.49 9.57 5.68
C TYR A 60 -0.91 9.93 6.21
N VAL A 61 -1.69 8.93 6.62
CA VAL A 61 -3.00 9.17 7.26
C VAL A 61 -2.82 9.94 8.58
N VAL A 62 -1.82 9.56 9.38
CA VAL A 62 -1.52 10.25 10.64
C VAL A 62 -1.12 11.70 10.37
N ASP A 63 -0.23 11.94 9.40
CA ASP A 63 0.19 13.30 9.05
C ASP A 63 -1.00 14.14 8.55
N PHE A 64 -1.83 13.59 7.67
CA PHE A 64 -3.05 14.23 7.20
C PHE A 64 -3.99 14.62 8.36
N CYS A 65 -4.31 13.68 9.26
CA CYS A 65 -5.24 13.94 10.38
C CYS A 65 -4.70 14.97 11.37
N ARG A 66 -3.39 14.96 11.66
CA ARG A 66 -2.75 15.96 12.53
C ARG A 66 -2.80 17.37 11.99
N ASN A 67 -2.80 17.51 10.66
CA ASN A 67 -2.80 18.79 9.97
C ASN A 67 -4.18 19.17 9.40
N PHE A 68 -5.22 18.36 9.67
CA PHE A 68 -6.56 18.55 9.11
C PHE A 68 -7.23 19.82 9.65
N LYS A 69 -7.33 20.83 8.80
CA LYS A 69 -7.97 22.13 9.09
C LYS A 69 -8.31 22.84 7.79
N PHE A 70 -9.33 23.65 7.80
CA PHE A 70 -9.63 24.60 6.71
C PHE A 70 -8.97 25.94 7.04
N ASP A 71 -8.08 26.42 6.19
CA ASP A 71 -7.43 27.71 6.36
C ASP A 71 -8.23 28.87 5.70
N SER A 72 -7.69 30.08 5.77
CA SER A 72 -8.38 31.26 5.20
C SER A 72 -8.48 31.24 3.69
N GLU A 73 -7.52 30.59 2.98
CA GLU A 73 -7.53 30.50 1.52
C GLU A 73 -8.56 29.48 1.08
N ASP A 74 -8.66 28.33 1.76
CA ASP A 74 -9.68 27.32 1.56
C ASP A 74 -11.10 27.90 1.70
N LEU A 75 -11.32 28.64 2.81
CA LEU A 75 -12.62 29.24 3.11
C LEU A 75 -12.99 30.36 2.12
N SER A 76 -12.02 31.16 1.69
CA SER A 76 -12.23 32.16 0.64
C SER A 76 -12.68 31.51 -0.65
N TYR A 77 -11.97 30.47 -1.09
CA TYR A 77 -12.32 29.71 -2.29
C TYR A 77 -13.75 29.12 -2.21
N LEU A 78 -14.10 28.49 -1.10
CA LEU A 78 -15.45 27.93 -0.90
C LEU A 78 -16.54 29.01 -0.89
N SER A 79 -16.26 30.21 -0.39
CA SER A 79 -17.20 31.33 -0.34
C SER A 79 -17.55 31.91 -1.72
N GLU A 80 -16.63 31.77 -2.68
CA GLU A 80 -16.78 32.26 -4.05
C GLU A 80 -17.62 31.33 -4.91
N MET A 81 -17.86 30.10 -4.47
CA MET A 81 -18.67 29.13 -5.21
C MET A 81 -20.15 29.58 -5.29
N LYS A 82 -20.69 29.61 -6.51
CA LYS A 82 -22.05 30.06 -6.76
C LYS A 82 -22.91 28.96 -7.37
N GLN A 83 -24.19 28.99 -7.00
CA GLN A 83 -25.25 28.21 -7.66
C GLN A 83 -25.61 28.84 -9.01
N LYS A 84 -26.44 28.16 -9.77
CA LYS A 84 -26.88 28.64 -11.09
C LYS A 84 -27.62 29.99 -11.05
N ASP A 85 -28.26 30.28 -9.92
CA ASP A 85 -28.99 31.55 -9.67
C ASP A 85 -28.10 32.67 -9.12
N GLY A 86 -26.80 32.42 -8.95
CA GLY A 86 -25.81 33.35 -8.40
C GLY A 86 -25.73 33.38 -6.86
N SER A 87 -26.58 32.63 -6.16
CA SER A 87 -26.49 32.49 -4.71
C SER A 87 -25.26 31.70 -4.28
N PRO A 88 -24.72 31.87 -3.06
CA PRO A 88 -23.62 31.05 -2.55
C PRO A 88 -24.00 29.57 -2.50
N VAL A 89 -23.05 28.68 -2.83
CA VAL A 89 -23.21 27.22 -2.59
C VAL A 89 -23.25 26.94 -1.10
N PHE A 90 -22.36 27.56 -0.34
CA PHE A 90 -22.24 27.40 1.10
C PHE A 90 -22.58 28.70 1.84
N GLU A 91 -23.44 28.62 2.84
CA GLU A 91 -23.78 29.74 3.71
C GLU A 91 -22.60 30.13 4.62
N SER A 92 -22.51 31.40 5.00
CA SER A 92 -21.43 31.89 5.86
C SER A 92 -21.32 31.14 7.19
N GLY A 93 -22.46 30.77 7.80
CA GLY A 93 -22.47 29.99 9.03
C GLY A 93 -21.80 28.62 8.92
N PHE A 94 -21.89 27.95 7.75
CA PHE A 94 -21.17 26.71 7.50
C PHE A 94 -19.67 26.95 7.32
N LEU A 95 -19.28 28.04 6.66
CA LEU A 95 -17.87 28.41 6.52
C LEU A 95 -17.25 28.75 7.89
N ASP A 96 -18.00 29.42 8.77
CA ASP A 96 -17.58 29.67 10.15
C ASP A 96 -17.46 28.37 10.96
N TYR A 97 -18.35 27.40 10.75
CA TYR A 97 -18.24 26.06 11.31
C TYR A 97 -16.96 25.37 10.84
N LEU A 98 -16.65 25.35 9.53
CA LEU A 98 -15.41 24.76 8.99
C LEU A 98 -14.15 25.45 9.54
N LYS A 99 -14.18 26.78 9.69
CA LYS A 99 -13.09 27.57 10.29
C LYS A 99 -12.79 27.14 11.72
N GLY A 100 -13.84 26.81 12.49
CA GLY A 100 -13.74 26.39 13.88
C GLY A 100 -13.50 24.88 14.07
N LEU A 101 -13.53 24.09 12.98
CA LEU A 101 -13.46 22.64 13.05
C LEU A 101 -12.10 22.20 13.59
N LYS A 102 -12.15 21.41 14.68
CA LYS A 102 -11.00 20.70 15.25
C LYS A 102 -11.22 19.22 15.06
N PHE A 103 -10.19 18.52 14.62
CA PHE A 103 -10.25 17.07 14.50
C PHE A 103 -10.43 16.42 15.88
N THR A 104 -11.49 15.61 16.03
CA THR A 104 -11.86 14.98 17.32
C THR A 104 -12.22 13.50 17.16
N CYS A 105 -12.02 12.90 15.97
CA CYS A 105 -12.34 11.50 15.78
C CYS A 105 -11.37 10.56 16.50
N ASP A 106 -11.90 9.41 16.93
CA ASP A 106 -11.09 8.22 17.20
C ASP A 106 -10.76 7.54 15.88
N ILE A 107 -9.52 7.09 15.73
CA ILE A 107 -9.11 6.24 14.61
C ILE A 107 -8.44 5.00 15.18
N ASP A 108 -8.95 3.83 14.80
CA ASP A 108 -8.27 2.56 15.01
C ASP A 108 -7.86 2.00 13.63
N ALA A 109 -6.63 1.52 13.51
CA ALA A 109 -6.11 1.05 12.21
C ALA A 109 -5.20 -0.17 12.34
N VAL A 110 -5.09 -0.90 11.24
CA VAL A 110 -4.08 -1.95 11.09
C VAL A 110 -2.72 -1.30 10.89
N GLU A 111 -1.72 -1.79 11.61
CA GLU A 111 -0.35 -1.30 11.50
C GLU A 111 0.25 -1.60 10.12
N GLU A 112 1.06 -0.67 9.59
CA GLU A 112 1.76 -0.87 8.31
C GLU A 112 2.67 -2.10 8.36
N GLY A 113 2.80 -2.77 7.22
CA GLY A 113 3.55 -4.02 7.10
C GLY A 113 2.77 -5.26 7.54
N THR A 114 1.52 -5.12 7.98
CA THR A 114 0.66 -6.25 8.31
C THR A 114 0.03 -6.83 7.05
N VAL A 115 0.05 -8.15 6.92
CA VAL A 115 -0.71 -8.86 5.87
C VAL A 115 -2.19 -8.77 6.17
N VAL A 116 -2.99 -8.34 5.19
CA VAL A 116 -4.42 -8.07 5.32
C VAL A 116 -5.23 -8.72 4.21
N PHE A 117 -6.52 -8.88 4.43
CA PHE A 117 -7.42 -9.61 3.54
C PHE A 117 -8.72 -8.84 3.29
N PRO A 118 -9.46 -9.20 2.21
CA PRO A 118 -10.74 -8.58 1.87
C PRO A 118 -11.76 -8.62 3.00
N ASN A 119 -12.64 -7.63 3.03
CA ASN A 119 -13.77 -7.43 3.95
C ASN A 119 -13.40 -7.07 5.39
N ALA A 120 -12.17 -7.31 5.83
CA ALA A 120 -11.69 -6.86 7.14
C ALA A 120 -11.37 -5.35 7.11
N PRO A 121 -11.80 -4.56 8.10
CA PRO A 121 -11.46 -3.15 8.16
C PRO A 121 -9.96 -2.94 8.33
N LEU A 122 -9.40 -2.04 7.51
CA LEU A 122 -8.04 -1.52 7.65
C LEU A 122 -7.99 -0.32 8.57
N ILE A 123 -9.03 0.51 8.51
CA ILE A 123 -9.20 1.70 9.35
C ILE A 123 -10.66 1.76 9.78
N ARG A 124 -10.88 2.02 11.06
CA ARG A 124 -12.16 2.39 11.65
C ARG A 124 -12.08 3.83 12.16
N VAL A 125 -13.01 4.67 11.72
CA VAL A 125 -13.15 6.06 12.17
C VAL A 125 -14.44 6.19 12.95
N LYS A 126 -14.38 6.79 14.15
CA LYS A 126 -15.52 7.03 15.03
C LYS A 126 -15.49 8.47 15.54
N GLY A 127 -16.57 9.21 15.36
CA GLY A 127 -16.66 10.62 15.80
C GLY A 127 -17.82 11.36 15.14
N PRO A 128 -17.80 12.71 15.13
CA PRO A 128 -18.82 13.51 14.50
C PRO A 128 -19.01 13.17 13.01
N LEU A 129 -20.26 13.02 12.58
CA LEU A 129 -20.62 12.55 11.24
C LEU A 129 -19.96 13.38 10.13
N ILE A 130 -19.91 14.71 10.26
CA ILE A 130 -19.24 15.57 9.28
C ILE A 130 -17.76 15.26 9.20
N GLN A 131 -17.06 15.13 10.32
CA GLN A 131 -15.64 14.83 10.33
C GLN A 131 -15.36 13.46 9.73
N CYS A 132 -16.09 12.42 10.17
CA CYS A 132 -15.96 11.09 9.60
C CYS A 132 -16.17 11.09 8.08
N GLN A 133 -17.16 11.86 7.58
CA GLN A 133 -17.48 11.94 6.16
C GLN A 133 -16.37 12.62 5.35
N LEU A 134 -15.80 13.72 5.86
CA LEU A 134 -14.75 14.47 5.17
C LEU A 134 -13.43 13.68 5.03
N LEU A 135 -13.22 12.68 5.87
CA LEU A 135 -12.02 11.82 5.80
C LEU A 135 -12.08 10.77 4.66
N GLU A 136 -13.24 10.49 4.05
CA GLU A 136 -13.38 9.40 3.07
C GLU A 136 -12.36 9.47 1.94
N THR A 137 -12.35 10.57 1.19
CA THR A 137 -11.52 10.69 -0.01
C THR A 137 -10.02 10.63 0.29
N PRO A 138 -9.48 11.42 1.24
CA PRO A 138 -8.04 11.36 1.52
C PRO A 138 -7.59 10.02 2.08
N LEU A 139 -8.35 9.39 2.99
CA LEU A 139 -8.01 8.07 3.50
C LEU A 139 -8.00 7.01 2.42
N LEU A 140 -9.00 7.02 1.53
CA LEU A 140 -9.06 6.09 0.40
C LEU A 140 -7.90 6.32 -0.57
N ASN A 141 -7.60 7.56 -0.93
CA ASN A 141 -6.52 7.88 -1.84
C ASN A 141 -5.18 7.35 -1.32
N ILE A 142 -4.86 7.65 -0.07
CA ILE A 142 -3.60 7.25 0.57
C ILE A 142 -3.49 5.72 0.69
N ILE A 143 -4.48 5.08 1.29
CA ILE A 143 -4.45 3.64 1.60
C ILE A 143 -4.54 2.79 0.34
N ASN A 144 -5.39 3.16 -0.63
CA ASN A 144 -5.49 2.43 -1.89
C ASN A 144 -4.15 2.30 -2.59
N PHE A 145 -3.47 3.42 -2.80
CA PHE A 145 -2.26 3.44 -3.59
C PHE A 145 -1.09 2.75 -2.87
N GLN A 146 -0.83 3.14 -1.61
CA GLN A 146 0.33 2.59 -0.91
C GLN A 146 0.18 1.10 -0.59
N THR A 147 -1.01 0.63 -0.21
CA THR A 147 -1.29 -0.80 -0.01
C THR A 147 -1.13 -1.59 -1.31
N LEU A 148 -1.59 -1.03 -2.44
CA LEU A 148 -1.45 -1.66 -3.75
C LEU A 148 0.02 -1.83 -4.14
N ILE A 149 0.83 -0.77 -4.02
CA ILE A 149 2.26 -0.79 -4.35
C ILE A 149 3.06 -1.69 -3.38
N ALA A 150 2.80 -1.62 -2.08
CA ALA A 150 3.46 -2.51 -1.11
C ALA A 150 3.16 -3.98 -1.41
N THR A 151 1.92 -4.29 -1.80
CA THR A 151 1.52 -5.64 -2.21
C THR A 151 2.25 -6.08 -3.49
N LYS A 152 2.34 -5.20 -4.51
CA LYS A 152 3.09 -5.49 -5.75
C LYS A 152 4.56 -5.74 -5.46
N ALA A 153 5.18 -4.90 -4.63
CA ALA A 153 6.56 -5.07 -4.19
C ALA A 153 6.78 -6.40 -3.46
N ALA A 154 5.88 -6.77 -2.53
CA ALA A 154 5.96 -8.04 -1.81
C ALA A 154 5.88 -9.25 -2.77
N ARG A 155 5.01 -9.21 -3.77
CA ARG A 155 4.90 -10.25 -4.80
C ARG A 155 6.18 -10.37 -5.64
N ILE A 156 6.77 -9.25 -6.03
CA ILE A 156 8.03 -9.20 -6.77
C ILE A 156 9.18 -9.79 -5.91
N ASN A 157 9.25 -9.41 -4.63
CA ASN A 157 10.25 -9.96 -3.71
C ASN A 157 10.07 -11.47 -3.47
N LEU A 158 8.84 -11.97 -3.39
CA LEU A 158 8.57 -13.41 -3.32
C LEU A 158 9.05 -14.14 -4.59
N ALA A 159 8.82 -13.55 -5.77
CA ALA A 159 9.31 -14.09 -7.03
C ALA A 159 10.84 -14.10 -7.13
N ALA A 160 11.50 -13.09 -6.55
CA ALA A 160 12.96 -12.98 -6.50
C ALA A 160 13.65 -14.04 -5.62
N GLN A 161 12.89 -14.77 -4.76
CA GLN A 161 13.39 -15.89 -3.95
C GLN A 161 14.64 -15.54 -3.12
N GLY A 162 14.64 -14.38 -2.48
CA GLY A 162 15.73 -13.90 -1.63
C GLY A 162 16.81 -13.07 -2.35
N ALA A 163 16.79 -13.00 -3.69
CA ALA A 163 17.64 -12.06 -4.41
C ALA A 163 17.16 -10.62 -4.19
N PRO A 164 18.08 -9.65 -4.00
CA PRO A 164 17.72 -8.26 -3.78
C PRO A 164 16.89 -7.65 -4.91
N VAL A 165 15.88 -6.85 -4.53
CA VAL A 165 15.07 -6.05 -5.46
C VAL A 165 15.32 -4.57 -5.17
N LEU A 166 15.62 -3.81 -6.22
CA LEU A 166 15.85 -2.36 -6.21
C LEU A 166 14.66 -1.67 -6.89
N GLU A 167 14.15 -0.60 -6.29
CA GLU A 167 13.08 0.21 -6.90
C GLU A 167 13.68 1.29 -7.83
N PHE A 168 13.40 1.21 -9.14
CA PHE A 168 13.92 2.09 -10.19
C PHE A 168 12.81 2.84 -10.96
N GLY A 169 11.65 3.07 -10.31
CA GLY A 169 10.45 3.53 -10.98
C GLY A 169 10.18 5.04 -10.98
N LEU A 170 10.94 5.88 -10.23
CA LEU A 170 10.65 7.32 -10.06
C LEU A 170 10.17 8.01 -11.36
N ARG A 171 10.92 7.88 -12.45
CA ARG A 171 10.64 8.56 -13.75
C ARG A 171 9.40 8.01 -14.48
N ARG A 172 8.77 6.93 -13.98
CA ARG A 172 7.63 6.24 -14.59
C ARG A 172 6.36 6.33 -13.73
N ALA A 173 6.49 6.82 -12.49
CA ALA A 173 5.36 6.95 -11.57
C ALA A 173 4.39 8.07 -12.00
N GLN A 174 3.13 7.94 -11.57
CA GLN A 174 2.11 8.96 -11.80
C GLN A 174 2.24 10.07 -10.75
N GLY A 175 2.87 11.16 -11.14
CA GLY A 175 3.08 12.33 -10.30
C GLY A 175 4.26 12.22 -9.34
N ILE A 176 4.66 13.35 -8.76
CA ILE A 176 5.81 13.45 -7.84
C ILE A 176 5.48 12.80 -6.51
N ASP A 177 4.30 13.06 -5.99
CA ASP A 177 3.73 12.47 -4.77
C ASP A 177 3.54 10.96 -4.90
N GLY A 178 2.99 10.50 -6.04
CA GLY A 178 2.90 9.07 -6.36
C GLY A 178 4.27 8.40 -6.40
N ALA A 179 5.30 9.07 -6.95
CA ALA A 179 6.66 8.54 -6.95
C ALA A 179 7.24 8.38 -5.54
N LEU A 180 7.03 9.37 -4.65
CA LEU A 180 7.50 9.32 -3.26
C LEU A 180 6.77 8.23 -2.47
N ALA A 181 5.44 8.18 -2.57
CA ALA A 181 4.61 7.18 -1.94
C ALA A 181 4.94 5.76 -2.43
N ALA A 182 5.19 5.59 -3.75
CA ALA A 182 5.58 4.31 -4.33
C ALA A 182 6.95 3.84 -3.85
N SER A 183 7.96 4.71 -3.76
CA SER A 183 9.28 4.34 -3.23
C SER A 183 9.18 3.89 -1.78
N ARG A 184 8.40 4.60 -0.93
CA ARG A 184 8.16 4.22 0.46
C ARG A 184 7.44 2.87 0.57
N ALA A 185 6.34 2.70 -0.16
CA ALA A 185 5.55 1.47 -0.14
C ALA A 185 6.34 0.26 -0.70
N SER A 186 7.18 0.46 -1.72
CA SER A 186 8.06 -0.57 -2.25
C SER A 186 9.09 -1.05 -1.22
N TYR A 187 9.62 -0.13 -0.41
CA TYR A 187 10.54 -0.48 0.68
C TYR A 187 9.83 -1.31 1.77
N ILE A 188 8.59 -0.94 2.14
CA ILE A 188 7.74 -1.75 3.04
C ILE A 188 7.53 -3.15 2.46
N GLY A 189 7.26 -3.27 1.15
CA GLY A 189 7.06 -4.52 0.44
C GLY A 189 8.32 -5.36 0.21
N GLY A 190 9.49 -4.93 0.72
CA GLY A 190 10.72 -5.72 0.73
C GLY A 190 11.85 -5.22 -0.17
N CYS A 191 11.63 -4.24 -1.06
CA CYS A 191 12.74 -3.64 -1.83
C CYS A 191 13.82 -3.13 -0.88
N ILE A 192 15.10 -3.31 -1.23
CA ILE A 192 16.21 -2.96 -0.33
C ILE A 192 16.69 -1.52 -0.50
N SER A 193 16.41 -0.91 -1.64
CA SER A 193 16.79 0.47 -1.96
C SER A 193 15.91 1.07 -3.04
N THR A 194 16.07 2.36 -3.26
CA THR A 194 15.41 3.11 -4.34
C THR A 194 16.41 3.96 -5.11
N SER A 195 16.11 4.25 -6.38
CA SER A 195 16.82 5.29 -7.15
C SER A 195 16.30 6.71 -6.86
N ASN A 196 15.23 6.84 -6.08
CA ASN A 196 14.61 8.11 -5.76
C ASN A 196 15.35 8.81 -4.61
N VAL A 197 16.25 9.73 -4.96
CA VAL A 197 17.08 10.46 -3.98
C VAL A 197 16.24 11.24 -2.98
N MET A 198 15.11 11.82 -3.41
CA MET A 198 14.21 12.55 -2.51
C MET A 198 13.54 11.60 -1.50
N ALA A 199 13.12 10.42 -1.93
CA ALA A 199 12.57 9.40 -1.03
C ALA A 199 13.63 8.90 -0.04
N GLY A 200 14.88 8.73 -0.50
CA GLY A 200 16.01 8.42 0.38
C GLY A 200 16.19 9.46 1.48
N LYS A 201 16.16 10.75 1.10
CA LYS A 201 16.28 11.87 2.05
C LYS A 201 15.10 11.93 3.04
N LEU A 202 13.88 11.76 2.56
CA LEU A 202 12.66 11.94 3.40
C LEU A 202 12.40 10.76 4.33
N PHE A 203 12.64 9.54 3.85
CA PHE A 203 12.24 8.31 4.54
C PHE A 203 13.41 7.47 5.06
N GLY A 204 14.66 7.91 4.82
CA GLY A 204 15.83 7.14 5.22
C GLY A 204 16.05 5.85 4.42
N ILE A 205 15.45 5.72 3.22
CA ILE A 205 15.62 4.55 2.35
C ILE A 205 17.02 4.58 1.73
N PRO A 206 17.78 3.48 1.74
CA PRO A 206 19.05 3.42 1.02
C PRO A 206 18.88 3.79 -0.45
N VAL A 207 19.75 4.65 -0.96
CA VAL A 207 19.74 5.08 -2.36
C VAL A 207 20.77 4.28 -3.13
N SER A 208 20.38 3.71 -4.27
CA SER A 208 21.29 3.02 -5.17
C SER A 208 20.91 3.25 -6.63
N GLY A 209 21.88 3.12 -7.51
CA GLY A 209 21.71 3.27 -8.94
C GLY A 209 23.04 3.00 -9.64
N THR A 210 22.99 2.98 -10.96
CA THR A 210 24.14 2.84 -11.83
C THR A 210 24.16 4.03 -12.80
N HIS A 211 24.89 3.95 -13.87
CA HIS A 211 24.81 4.92 -14.96
C HIS A 211 23.74 4.53 -16.01
N ALA A 212 23.42 5.42 -16.92
CA ALA A 212 22.52 5.19 -18.06
C ALA A 212 23.32 5.03 -19.38
N HIS A 213 22.64 4.55 -20.44
CA HIS A 213 23.25 4.43 -21.79
C HIS A 213 23.82 5.77 -22.28
N SER A 214 23.19 6.91 -21.95
CA SER A 214 23.69 8.23 -22.32
C SER A 214 25.08 8.54 -21.78
N TRP A 215 25.47 7.96 -20.61
CA TRP A 215 26.83 8.05 -20.10
C TRP A 215 27.81 7.39 -21.08
N ILE A 216 27.55 6.16 -21.50
CA ILE A 216 28.39 5.43 -22.46
C ILE A 216 28.50 6.18 -23.79
N MET A 217 27.34 6.63 -24.29
CA MET A 217 27.24 7.34 -25.58
C MET A 217 27.93 8.71 -25.57
N SER A 218 28.31 9.27 -24.43
CA SER A 218 29.03 10.54 -24.32
C SER A 218 30.53 10.41 -24.48
N PHE A 219 31.07 9.19 -24.61
CA PHE A 219 32.48 8.89 -24.83
C PHE A 219 32.70 8.34 -26.27
N GLU A 220 33.93 8.37 -26.73
CA GLU A 220 34.26 7.82 -28.06
C GLU A 220 34.15 6.29 -28.07
N THR A 221 34.51 5.65 -26.95
CA THR A 221 34.42 4.20 -26.78
C THR A 221 33.78 3.82 -25.47
N GLU A 222 33.17 2.63 -25.45
CA GLU A 222 32.58 2.08 -24.25
C GLU A 222 33.60 1.81 -23.12
N ILE A 223 34.82 1.41 -23.49
CA ILE A 223 35.92 1.21 -22.53
C ILE A 223 36.25 2.50 -21.81
N GLU A 224 36.45 3.62 -22.55
CA GLU A 224 36.72 4.92 -21.95
C GLU A 224 35.64 5.35 -20.96
N ALA A 225 34.37 5.09 -21.29
CA ALA A 225 33.26 5.38 -20.39
C ALA A 225 33.34 4.54 -19.12
N PHE A 226 33.68 3.25 -19.22
CA PHE A 226 33.82 2.36 -18.06
C PHE A 226 35.04 2.75 -17.21
N GLU A 227 36.18 3.08 -17.81
CA GLU A 227 37.37 3.53 -17.11
C GLU A 227 37.10 4.82 -16.32
N ALA A 228 36.49 5.82 -16.96
CA ALA A 228 36.10 7.06 -16.30
C ALA A 228 35.15 6.87 -15.13
N TYR A 229 34.16 5.93 -15.28
CA TYR A 229 33.24 5.60 -14.21
C TYR A 229 33.95 4.87 -13.06
N ALA A 230 34.86 3.95 -13.37
CA ALA A 230 35.64 3.21 -12.39
C ALA A 230 36.62 4.12 -11.62
N GLU A 231 37.16 5.16 -12.26
CA GLU A 231 37.99 6.16 -11.59
C GLU A 231 37.16 6.99 -10.58
N ALA A 232 35.94 7.38 -10.97
CA ALA A 232 35.07 8.18 -10.12
C ALA A 232 34.48 7.37 -8.94
N PHE A 233 34.15 6.08 -9.15
CA PHE A 233 33.45 5.20 -8.18
C PHE A 233 34.13 3.82 -8.07
N PRO A 234 35.37 3.71 -7.62
CA PRO A 234 36.15 2.48 -7.69
C PRO A 234 35.59 1.33 -6.84
N ASP A 235 34.80 1.64 -5.81
CA ASP A 235 34.21 0.66 -4.89
C ASP A 235 32.72 0.34 -5.18
N GLN A 236 32.14 0.99 -6.21
CA GLN A 236 30.71 0.90 -6.50
C GLN A 236 30.42 0.67 -7.99
N CYS A 237 31.41 0.21 -8.77
CA CYS A 237 31.26 0.05 -10.21
C CYS A 237 30.31 -1.08 -10.57
N VAL A 238 29.17 -0.75 -11.17
CA VAL A 238 28.30 -1.65 -11.89
C VAL A 238 28.14 -1.11 -13.31
N PHE A 239 28.71 -1.82 -14.29
CA PHE A 239 28.76 -1.38 -15.68
C PHE A 239 27.53 -1.82 -16.46
N LEU A 240 26.86 -0.88 -17.15
CA LEU A 240 25.75 -1.16 -18.06
C LEU A 240 26.32 -1.59 -19.41
N VAL A 241 26.18 -2.88 -19.75
CA VAL A 241 26.97 -3.53 -20.79
C VAL A 241 26.24 -3.71 -22.14
N ASP A 242 24.97 -3.30 -22.20
CA ASP A 242 24.09 -3.52 -23.37
C ASP A 242 23.79 -2.22 -24.15
N THR A 243 24.70 -1.25 -24.10
CA THR A 243 24.55 -0.03 -24.92
C THR A 243 24.71 -0.35 -26.41
N TYR A 244 25.61 -1.27 -26.75
CA TYR A 244 25.86 -1.73 -28.13
C TYR A 244 25.66 -3.24 -28.24
N GLU A 245 26.72 -4.04 -28.22
CA GLU A 245 26.64 -5.51 -28.23
C GLU A 245 26.94 -6.03 -26.83
N THR A 246 25.98 -6.73 -26.23
CA THR A 246 25.99 -7.09 -24.81
C THR A 246 27.23 -7.89 -24.40
N LEU A 247 27.58 -8.96 -25.12
CA LEU A 247 28.72 -9.80 -24.72
C LEU A 247 30.06 -9.11 -24.97
N HIS A 248 30.13 -8.19 -25.92
CA HIS A 248 31.30 -7.34 -26.10
C HIS A 248 31.41 -6.34 -24.94
N GLY A 249 30.31 -5.76 -24.51
CA GLY A 249 30.26 -4.89 -23.31
C GLY A 249 30.71 -5.62 -22.05
N VAL A 250 30.31 -6.89 -21.87
CA VAL A 250 30.80 -7.71 -20.75
C VAL A 250 32.32 -7.89 -20.82
N LYS A 251 32.89 -8.17 -22.00
CA LYS A 251 34.36 -8.26 -22.16
C LYS A 251 35.07 -6.96 -21.89
N ASN A 252 34.47 -5.81 -22.26
CA ASN A 252 35.03 -4.49 -21.94
C ASN A 252 34.95 -4.22 -20.42
N ALA A 253 33.85 -4.57 -19.77
CA ALA A 253 33.73 -4.48 -18.31
C ALA A 253 34.79 -5.36 -17.58
N ILE A 254 35.07 -6.55 -18.08
CA ILE A 254 36.12 -7.43 -17.54
C ILE A 254 37.51 -6.75 -17.63
N LYS A 255 37.86 -6.17 -18.79
CA LYS A 255 39.15 -5.44 -18.94
C LYS A 255 39.31 -4.31 -17.92
N VAL A 256 38.24 -3.53 -17.71
CA VAL A 256 38.26 -2.46 -16.71
C VAL A 256 38.28 -3.02 -15.30
N GLY A 257 37.62 -4.16 -15.07
CA GLY A 257 37.69 -4.92 -13.80
C GLY A 257 39.12 -5.37 -13.47
N GLU A 258 39.91 -5.80 -14.47
CA GLU A 258 41.32 -6.16 -14.30
C GLU A 258 42.16 -4.91 -13.93
N ILE A 259 41.88 -3.76 -14.52
CA ILE A 259 42.51 -2.49 -14.14
C ILE A 259 42.19 -2.11 -12.70
N LEU A 260 40.90 -2.23 -12.28
CA LEU A 260 40.50 -2.01 -10.88
C LEU A 260 41.24 -2.94 -9.93
N ARG A 261 41.34 -4.23 -10.26
CA ARG A 261 42.09 -5.23 -9.46
C ARG A 261 43.53 -4.90 -9.31
N SER A 262 44.21 -4.41 -10.36
CA SER A 262 45.61 -3.94 -10.29
C SER A 262 45.78 -2.78 -9.30
N LYS A 263 44.72 -2.02 -9.02
CA LYS A 263 44.68 -0.91 -8.04
C LYS A 263 44.17 -1.38 -6.66
N GLY A 264 44.01 -2.68 -6.44
CA GLY A 264 43.51 -3.25 -5.18
C GLY A 264 41.98 -3.09 -4.96
N LYS A 265 41.22 -2.92 -6.04
CA LYS A 265 39.79 -2.78 -6.04
C LYS A 265 39.14 -3.92 -6.84
N GLU A 266 37.85 -4.21 -6.58
CA GLU A 266 37.11 -5.23 -7.33
C GLU A 266 35.90 -4.62 -8.03
N MET A 267 35.63 -5.09 -9.25
CA MET A 267 34.38 -4.75 -9.95
C MET A 267 33.17 -5.32 -9.20
N VAL A 268 32.20 -4.48 -8.87
CA VAL A 268 30.97 -4.90 -8.16
C VAL A 268 30.08 -5.76 -9.05
N GLY A 269 29.96 -5.41 -10.33
CA GLY A 269 29.14 -6.18 -11.25
C GLY A 269 28.87 -5.51 -12.58
N ILE A 270 27.94 -6.11 -13.29
CA ILE A 270 27.41 -5.62 -14.58
C ILE A 270 25.88 -5.49 -14.50
N ARG A 271 25.31 -4.66 -15.38
CA ARG A 271 23.86 -4.53 -15.54
C ARG A 271 23.48 -4.78 -17.00
N ILE A 272 22.39 -5.59 -17.17
CA ILE A 272 21.75 -5.89 -18.44
C ILE A 272 20.33 -5.32 -18.40
N ASP A 273 19.96 -4.46 -19.36
CA ASP A 273 18.69 -3.73 -19.40
C ASP A 273 17.83 -4.11 -20.62
N SER A 274 18.32 -4.97 -21.51
CA SER A 274 17.66 -5.32 -22.77
C SER A 274 17.99 -6.73 -23.26
N GLY A 275 17.23 -7.17 -24.27
CA GLY A 275 17.43 -8.46 -24.94
C GLY A 275 16.92 -9.68 -24.14
N ASP A 276 17.44 -10.84 -24.46
CA ASP A 276 17.13 -12.10 -23.76
C ASP A 276 17.94 -12.15 -22.45
N LEU A 277 17.30 -11.74 -21.35
CA LEU A 277 17.93 -11.66 -20.02
C LEU A 277 18.42 -13.02 -19.50
N ALA A 278 17.72 -14.13 -19.83
CA ALA A 278 18.16 -15.46 -19.43
C ALA A 278 19.45 -15.84 -20.16
N TYR A 279 19.43 -15.76 -21.48
CA TYR A 279 20.59 -16.07 -22.31
C TYR A 279 21.80 -15.20 -21.95
N TYR A 280 21.64 -13.87 -21.95
CA TYR A 280 22.76 -12.96 -21.70
C TYR A 280 23.31 -13.08 -20.28
N SER A 281 22.47 -13.29 -19.26
CA SER A 281 22.98 -13.46 -17.90
C SER A 281 23.81 -14.75 -17.73
N ILE A 282 23.38 -15.85 -18.34
CA ILE A 282 24.13 -17.13 -18.33
C ILE A 282 25.47 -16.98 -19.05
N GLN A 283 25.50 -16.37 -20.26
CA GLN A 283 26.72 -16.15 -21.00
C GLN A 283 27.67 -15.16 -20.28
N ALA A 284 27.10 -14.07 -19.72
CA ALA A 284 27.89 -13.12 -18.96
C ALA A 284 28.51 -13.75 -17.70
N ARG A 285 27.76 -14.62 -17.00
CA ARG A 285 28.27 -15.33 -15.81
C ARG A 285 29.47 -16.22 -16.19
N GLN A 286 29.37 -16.95 -17.27
CA GLN A 286 30.47 -17.77 -17.79
C GLN A 286 31.71 -16.91 -18.09
N LEU A 287 31.57 -15.81 -18.83
CA LEU A 287 32.69 -14.93 -19.14
C LEU A 287 33.34 -14.32 -17.90
N LEU A 288 32.51 -13.91 -16.93
CA LEU A 288 33.01 -13.34 -15.66
C LEU A 288 33.76 -14.40 -14.84
N ASP A 289 33.28 -15.64 -14.77
CA ASP A 289 33.92 -16.73 -14.04
C ASP A 289 35.26 -17.13 -14.69
N GLU A 290 35.30 -17.27 -16.01
CA GLU A 290 36.51 -17.56 -16.78
C GLU A 290 37.59 -16.48 -16.61
N ALA A 291 37.17 -15.19 -16.46
CA ALA A 291 38.05 -14.07 -16.19
C ALA A 291 38.41 -13.89 -14.70
N GLY A 292 37.95 -14.79 -13.82
CA GLY A 292 38.25 -14.75 -12.40
C GLY A 292 37.43 -13.73 -11.59
N PHE A 293 36.20 -13.36 -12.04
CA PHE A 293 35.25 -12.51 -11.34
C PHE A 293 34.00 -13.25 -10.84
N PRO A 294 34.14 -14.35 -10.04
CA PRO A 294 32.99 -15.16 -9.60
C PRO A 294 32.07 -14.40 -8.66
N ASN A 295 32.53 -13.35 -8.01
CA ASN A 295 31.76 -12.54 -7.06
C ASN A 295 31.07 -11.33 -7.69
N ALA A 296 31.41 -10.98 -8.95
CA ALA A 296 30.77 -9.88 -9.68
C ALA A 296 29.29 -10.18 -9.89
N LYS A 297 28.43 -9.21 -9.52
CA LYS A 297 26.97 -9.37 -9.57
C LYS A 297 26.42 -9.09 -10.95
N ILE A 298 25.40 -9.82 -11.35
CA ILE A 298 24.63 -9.55 -12.55
C ILE A 298 23.30 -8.92 -12.14
N VAL A 299 23.12 -7.64 -12.50
CA VAL A 299 21.90 -6.88 -12.26
C VAL A 299 21.04 -6.92 -13.52
N ALA A 300 19.79 -7.37 -13.43
CA ALA A 300 18.84 -7.26 -14.51
C ALA A 300 17.84 -6.13 -14.25
N SER A 301 17.50 -5.41 -15.31
CA SER A 301 16.42 -4.41 -15.33
C SER A 301 15.65 -4.50 -16.65
N ASN A 302 14.68 -3.63 -16.89
CA ASN A 302 13.76 -3.63 -18.03
C ASN A 302 12.42 -4.37 -17.75
N ASP A 303 11.34 -3.60 -17.66
CA ASP A 303 9.92 -4.02 -17.54
C ASP A 303 9.63 -5.31 -16.72
N LEU A 304 10.44 -5.51 -15.69
CA LEU A 304 10.35 -6.66 -14.80
C LEU A 304 9.11 -6.58 -13.90
N ASP A 305 8.51 -7.75 -13.68
CA ASP A 305 7.46 -8.00 -12.69
C ASP A 305 7.64 -9.39 -12.05
N GLU A 306 6.74 -9.76 -11.14
CA GLU A 306 6.78 -11.06 -10.46
C GLU A 306 6.68 -12.24 -11.43
N HIS A 307 6.00 -12.11 -12.57
CA HIS A 307 5.82 -13.18 -13.54
C HIS A 307 7.08 -13.38 -14.38
N ILE A 308 7.67 -12.28 -14.87
CA ILE A 308 8.91 -12.32 -15.64
C ILE A 308 10.06 -12.82 -14.75
N ILE A 309 10.18 -12.34 -13.51
CA ILE A 309 11.20 -12.81 -12.57
C ILE A 309 11.03 -14.31 -12.29
N SER A 310 9.82 -14.80 -12.05
CA SER A 310 9.56 -16.22 -11.87
C SER A 310 9.95 -17.04 -13.10
N SER A 311 9.65 -16.55 -14.30
CA SER A 311 10.03 -17.20 -15.57
C SER A 311 11.55 -17.26 -15.73
N LEU A 312 12.26 -16.16 -15.49
CA LEU A 312 13.72 -16.10 -15.56
C LEU A 312 14.39 -17.05 -14.54
N LYS A 313 13.85 -17.14 -13.32
CA LYS A 313 14.31 -18.11 -12.32
C LYS A 313 14.11 -19.55 -12.78
N THR A 314 13.01 -19.87 -13.46
CA THR A 314 12.74 -21.22 -14.01
C THR A 314 13.68 -21.56 -15.18
N GLN A 315 14.21 -20.55 -15.87
CA GLN A 315 15.19 -20.68 -16.95
C GLN A 315 16.64 -20.68 -16.45
N ASP A 316 16.87 -20.79 -15.14
CA ASP A 316 18.18 -20.75 -14.50
C ASP A 316 19.01 -19.51 -14.87
N ALA A 317 18.34 -18.36 -15.11
CA ALA A 317 19.01 -17.08 -15.39
C ALA A 317 19.96 -16.71 -14.25
N ALA A 318 21.20 -16.41 -14.58
CA ALA A 318 22.26 -16.10 -13.62
C ALA A 318 22.19 -14.62 -13.16
N ILE A 319 21.04 -14.25 -12.59
CA ILE A 319 20.75 -12.87 -12.15
C ILE A 319 20.78 -12.81 -10.63
N ASP A 320 21.63 -11.95 -10.09
CA ASP A 320 21.82 -11.77 -8.65
C ASP A 320 20.92 -10.67 -8.07
N VAL A 321 20.59 -9.61 -8.85
CA VAL A 321 19.89 -8.42 -8.38
C VAL A 321 18.86 -7.98 -9.42
N TRP A 322 17.68 -7.57 -8.96
CA TRP A 322 16.56 -7.15 -9.79
C TRP A 322 16.30 -5.65 -9.67
N GLY A 323 16.45 -4.90 -10.76
CA GLY A 323 16.09 -3.49 -10.84
C GLY A 323 14.69 -3.32 -11.44
N VAL A 324 13.68 -3.07 -10.61
CA VAL A 324 12.27 -3.05 -11.04
C VAL A 324 11.74 -1.62 -11.05
N GLY A 325 11.17 -1.19 -12.16
CA GLY A 325 10.72 0.18 -12.37
C GLY A 325 9.21 0.28 -12.63
N THR A 326 8.85 0.44 -13.90
CA THR A 326 7.50 0.79 -14.38
C THR A 326 6.40 -0.08 -13.77
N LYS A 327 6.50 -1.40 -13.89
CA LYS A 327 5.45 -2.32 -13.48
C LYS A 327 5.23 -2.37 -11.96
N LEU A 328 6.25 -2.00 -11.17
CA LEU A 328 6.14 -1.86 -9.73
C LEU A 328 5.39 -0.58 -9.35
N VAL A 329 5.93 0.59 -9.71
CA VAL A 329 5.42 1.89 -9.21
C VAL A 329 4.08 2.30 -9.82
N THR A 330 3.68 1.67 -10.92
CA THR A 330 2.36 1.88 -11.55
C THR A 330 1.35 0.80 -11.19
N ALA A 331 1.75 -0.24 -10.44
CA ALA A 331 0.93 -1.44 -10.20
C ALA A 331 0.29 -1.95 -11.50
N PHE A 332 1.09 -2.12 -12.55
CA PHE A 332 0.73 -2.19 -13.97
C PHE A 332 -0.52 -3.03 -14.27
N ASP A 333 -0.70 -4.18 -13.61
CA ASP A 333 -1.80 -5.10 -13.89
C ASP A 333 -3.09 -4.77 -13.12
N GLN A 334 -3.02 -3.82 -12.17
CA GLN A 334 -4.12 -3.50 -11.26
C GLN A 334 -4.09 -1.99 -10.94
N PRO A 335 -4.91 -1.16 -11.59
CA PRO A 335 -4.82 0.30 -11.45
C PRO A 335 -5.26 0.83 -10.08
N ALA A 336 -6.06 0.07 -9.33
CA ALA A 336 -6.54 0.45 -8.01
C ALA A 336 -6.82 -0.77 -7.12
N LEU A 337 -6.62 -0.63 -5.81
CA LEU A 337 -6.98 -1.66 -4.82
C LEU A 337 -8.51 -1.84 -4.73
N GLY A 338 -9.26 -0.77 -4.99
CA GLY A 338 -10.71 -0.77 -4.92
C GLY A 338 -11.24 -0.81 -3.49
N ALA A 339 -10.52 -0.19 -2.54
CA ALA A 339 -11.00 0.00 -1.19
C ALA A 339 -12.22 0.93 -1.17
N VAL A 340 -13.01 0.79 -0.14
CA VAL A 340 -14.24 1.54 0.10
C VAL A 340 -14.29 2.00 1.55
N TYR A 341 -15.02 3.09 1.77
CA TYR A 341 -15.28 3.66 3.09
C TYR A 341 -16.78 3.66 3.34
N LYS A 342 -17.25 2.99 4.40
CA LYS A 342 -18.68 2.76 4.59
C LYS A 342 -19.13 3.02 6.01
N LEU A 343 -20.24 3.79 6.12
CA LEU A 343 -20.99 3.97 7.36
C LEU A 343 -21.48 2.60 7.86
N SER A 344 -21.19 2.28 9.12
CA SER A 344 -21.57 1.01 9.74
C SER A 344 -22.44 1.16 11.00
N ALA A 345 -22.37 2.31 11.68
CA ALA A 345 -23.23 2.65 12.81
C ALA A 345 -23.39 4.16 12.97
N VAL A 346 -24.50 4.58 13.55
CA VAL A 346 -24.73 5.94 14.05
C VAL A 346 -25.29 5.89 15.45
N LYS A 347 -24.99 6.89 16.27
CA LYS A 347 -25.56 6.98 17.61
C LYS A 347 -26.83 7.80 17.57
N ASN A 348 -27.93 7.25 18.07
CA ASN A 348 -29.19 7.96 18.10
C ASN A 348 -29.24 9.01 19.25
N ASN A 349 -30.34 9.76 19.31
CA ASN A 349 -30.53 10.81 20.32
C ASN A 349 -30.61 10.26 21.78
N GLU A 350 -30.85 8.98 21.94
CA GLU A 350 -30.87 8.29 23.23
C GLU A 350 -29.48 7.78 23.65
N GLY A 351 -28.46 8.03 22.83
CA GLY A 351 -27.09 7.59 23.08
C GLY A 351 -26.82 6.12 22.70
N VAL A 352 -27.74 5.45 22.01
CA VAL A 352 -27.63 4.06 21.59
C VAL A 352 -27.04 3.97 20.18
N TRP A 353 -26.08 3.08 19.97
CA TRP A 353 -25.53 2.79 18.66
C TRP A 353 -26.49 1.95 17.82
N GLU A 354 -26.88 2.48 16.68
CA GLU A 354 -27.71 1.82 15.69
C GLU A 354 -26.82 1.31 14.55
N PRO A 355 -26.77 -0.01 14.31
CA PRO A 355 -26.05 -0.56 13.18
C PRO A 355 -26.70 -0.16 11.84
N LYS A 356 -25.89 0.16 10.84
CA LYS A 356 -26.35 0.58 9.52
C LYS A 356 -25.83 -0.35 8.43
N VAL A 357 -26.73 -0.78 7.54
CA VAL A 357 -26.41 -1.62 6.39
C VAL A 357 -26.90 -0.96 5.10
N LYS A 358 -26.07 -0.99 4.06
CA LYS A 358 -26.50 -0.69 2.71
C LYS A 358 -26.91 -1.98 2.02
N VAL A 359 -28.16 -2.09 1.62
CA VAL A 359 -28.63 -3.17 0.76
C VAL A 359 -28.22 -2.90 -0.70
N SER A 360 -27.84 -3.93 -1.42
CA SER A 360 -27.46 -3.85 -2.83
C SER A 360 -27.83 -5.14 -3.54
N GLN A 361 -28.22 -5.05 -4.80
CA GLN A 361 -28.45 -6.20 -5.66
C GLN A 361 -27.20 -7.10 -5.81
N GLN A 362 -26.01 -6.53 -5.59
CA GLN A 362 -24.74 -7.27 -5.57
C GLN A 362 -24.36 -7.57 -4.11
N SER A 363 -24.40 -8.82 -3.69
CA SER A 363 -24.04 -9.28 -2.33
C SER A 363 -22.69 -8.77 -1.84
N LEU A 364 -21.69 -8.69 -2.72
CA LEU A 364 -20.36 -8.12 -2.47
C LEU A 364 -20.37 -6.64 -2.07
N LYS A 365 -21.48 -5.90 -2.30
CA LYS A 365 -21.59 -4.48 -1.95
C LYS A 365 -22.32 -4.23 -0.63
N ILE A 366 -22.82 -5.26 0.02
CA ILE A 366 -23.46 -5.17 1.34
C ILE A 366 -22.35 -5.02 2.38
N ASN A 367 -22.34 -3.90 3.11
CA ASN A 367 -21.35 -3.67 4.16
C ASN A 367 -21.65 -4.49 5.43
N VAL A 368 -20.68 -4.56 6.33
CA VAL A 368 -20.83 -5.15 7.66
C VAL A 368 -21.35 -4.06 8.61
N PRO A 369 -22.48 -4.29 9.33
CA PRO A 369 -23.05 -3.31 10.24
C PRO A 369 -22.38 -3.32 11.62
N GLY A 370 -22.52 -2.22 12.36
CA GLY A 370 -22.08 -2.09 13.75
C GLY A 370 -20.63 -1.61 13.91
N ILE A 371 -20.18 -1.55 15.14
CA ILE A 371 -18.79 -1.22 15.51
C ILE A 371 -18.05 -2.54 15.62
N HIS A 372 -17.10 -2.79 14.75
CA HIS A 372 -16.46 -4.10 14.72
C HIS A 372 -14.93 -4.01 14.74
N ASN A 373 -14.33 -5.07 15.27
CA ASN A 373 -12.91 -5.33 15.35
C ASN A 373 -12.51 -6.52 14.48
N VAL A 374 -11.21 -6.72 14.33
CA VAL A 374 -10.64 -7.87 13.63
C VAL A 374 -9.64 -8.56 14.53
N LYS A 375 -9.82 -9.87 14.70
CA LYS A 375 -8.92 -10.72 15.50
C LYS A 375 -8.31 -11.79 14.60
N ARG A 376 -6.98 -11.90 14.61
CA ARG A 376 -6.23 -12.94 13.93
C ARG A 376 -5.86 -14.05 14.88
N TYR A 377 -6.05 -15.27 14.45
CA TYR A 377 -5.69 -16.48 15.19
C TYR A 377 -4.46 -17.15 14.60
N PHE A 378 -3.59 -17.64 15.49
CA PHE A 378 -2.35 -18.33 15.10
C PHE A 378 -2.29 -19.72 15.75
N SER A 379 -1.79 -20.70 14.99
CA SER A 379 -1.44 -22.02 15.47
C SER A 379 0.00 -22.35 15.07
N ASN A 380 0.83 -22.74 16.01
CA ASN A 380 2.24 -23.05 15.76
C ASN A 380 3.00 -21.95 14.98
N GLY A 381 2.72 -20.68 15.31
CA GLY A 381 3.33 -19.54 14.66
C GLY A 381 2.79 -19.21 13.25
N LYS A 382 1.78 -19.97 12.76
CA LYS A 382 1.13 -19.72 11.48
C LYS A 382 -0.25 -19.13 11.67
N ALA A 383 -0.59 -18.11 10.86
CA ALA A 383 -1.94 -17.53 10.82
C ALA A 383 -2.93 -18.54 10.23
N VAL A 384 -4.08 -18.73 10.90
CA VAL A 384 -5.07 -19.73 10.55
C VAL A 384 -6.43 -19.16 10.13
N ALA A 385 -6.81 -17.99 10.64
CA ALA A 385 -8.04 -17.28 10.26
C ALA A 385 -8.05 -15.86 10.85
N ASP A 386 -8.82 -14.97 10.20
CA ASP A 386 -9.21 -13.67 10.74
C ASP A 386 -10.72 -13.68 11.02
N MET A 387 -11.11 -13.18 12.19
CA MET A 387 -12.49 -13.03 12.62
C MET A 387 -12.86 -11.56 12.76
N ILE A 388 -13.94 -11.15 12.10
CA ILE A 388 -14.58 -9.85 12.29
C ILE A 388 -15.70 -10.03 13.30
N TYR A 389 -15.71 -9.23 14.37
CA TYR A 389 -16.65 -9.36 15.49
C TYR A 389 -17.03 -7.98 16.04
N LEU A 390 -18.15 -7.91 16.78
CA LEU A 390 -18.63 -6.66 17.38
C LEU A 390 -17.76 -6.21 18.57
N GLU A 391 -17.50 -4.92 18.66
CA GLU A 391 -16.84 -4.31 19.83
C GLU A 391 -17.62 -4.63 21.10
N GLY A 392 -16.91 -5.05 22.16
CA GLY A 392 -17.52 -5.44 23.44
C GLY A 392 -18.15 -6.83 23.47
N GLN A 393 -18.13 -7.58 22.36
CA GLN A 393 -18.63 -8.95 22.32
C GLN A 393 -17.63 -9.89 23.02
N GLU A 394 -18.15 -10.69 23.98
CA GLU A 394 -17.38 -11.79 24.54
C GLU A 394 -17.28 -12.96 23.56
N ILE A 395 -16.08 -13.47 23.36
CA ILE A 395 -15.82 -14.61 22.47
C ILE A 395 -15.70 -15.88 23.32
N ASP A 396 -16.53 -16.89 23.01
CA ASP A 396 -16.45 -18.18 23.71
C ASP A 396 -15.10 -18.87 23.43
N PRO A 397 -14.26 -19.07 24.44
CA PRO A 397 -12.98 -19.74 24.29
C PRO A 397 -13.07 -21.20 23.83
N LYS A 398 -14.22 -21.83 24.03
CA LYS A 398 -14.48 -23.25 23.67
C LYS A 398 -14.85 -23.43 22.19
N GLY A 399 -15.29 -22.38 21.53
CA GLY A 399 -15.60 -22.48 20.11
C GLY A 399 -16.39 -21.28 19.59
N VAL A 400 -15.96 -20.77 18.47
CA VAL A 400 -16.62 -19.72 17.70
C VAL A 400 -16.68 -20.12 16.22
N VAL A 401 -17.76 -19.79 15.55
CA VAL A 401 -17.92 -20.02 14.11
C VAL A 401 -17.72 -18.71 13.38
N ILE A 402 -16.86 -18.73 12.38
CA ILE A 402 -16.73 -17.62 11.42
C ILE A 402 -17.38 -18.03 10.09
N ILE A 403 -18.08 -17.08 9.48
CA ILE A 403 -18.85 -17.26 8.25
C ILE A 403 -18.34 -16.26 7.20
N ASP A 404 -18.00 -16.77 6.01
CA ASP A 404 -17.57 -15.90 4.91
C ASP A 404 -18.68 -14.88 4.57
N PRO A 405 -18.39 -13.58 4.56
CA PRO A 405 -19.41 -12.55 4.32
C PRO A 405 -20.05 -12.61 2.93
N ASN A 406 -19.44 -13.29 1.97
CA ASN A 406 -19.89 -13.39 0.59
C ASN A 406 -20.47 -14.76 0.25
N ASP A 407 -20.18 -15.79 1.05
CA ASP A 407 -20.65 -17.17 0.84
C ASP A 407 -20.93 -17.85 2.20
N ALA A 408 -22.16 -17.79 2.65
CA ALA A 408 -22.58 -18.34 3.94
C ALA A 408 -22.43 -19.88 4.05
N THR A 409 -22.15 -20.59 2.95
CA THR A 409 -21.81 -22.02 2.99
C THR A 409 -20.38 -22.27 3.46
N ARG A 410 -19.52 -21.28 3.34
CA ARG A 410 -18.13 -21.32 3.81
C ARG A 410 -18.07 -20.90 5.27
N ARG A 411 -17.91 -21.90 6.13
CA ARG A 411 -17.84 -21.70 7.59
C ARG A 411 -16.58 -22.36 8.14
N LYS A 412 -16.01 -21.76 9.18
CA LYS A 412 -14.89 -22.36 9.91
C LYS A 412 -15.15 -22.26 11.41
N ARG A 413 -15.06 -23.40 12.10
CA ARG A 413 -15.07 -23.42 13.56
C ARG A 413 -13.65 -23.17 14.07
N LEU A 414 -13.50 -22.21 14.97
CA LEU A 414 -12.28 -21.89 15.69
C LEU A 414 -12.46 -22.30 17.16
N MET A 415 -11.36 -22.65 17.79
CA MET A 415 -11.32 -22.98 19.22
C MET A 415 -10.29 -22.06 19.88
N PRO A 416 -10.68 -20.83 20.26
CA PRO A 416 -9.76 -19.77 20.71
C PRO A 416 -8.79 -20.21 21.79
N ALA A 417 -9.21 -21.05 22.73
CA ALA A 417 -8.34 -21.58 23.79
C ALA A 417 -7.07 -22.30 23.29
N PHE A 418 -7.03 -22.73 22.02
CA PHE A 418 -5.89 -23.44 21.43
C PHE A 418 -5.04 -22.56 20.48
N TYR A 419 -5.41 -21.29 20.33
CA TYR A 419 -4.74 -20.37 19.43
C TYR A 419 -4.13 -19.18 20.18
N LYS A 420 -2.98 -18.70 19.70
CA LYS A 420 -2.57 -17.32 20.01
C LYS A 420 -3.43 -16.39 19.21
N GLU A 421 -3.90 -15.29 19.81
CA GLU A 421 -4.72 -14.29 19.15
C GLU A 421 -4.09 -12.91 19.16
N GLU A 422 -4.43 -12.11 18.16
CA GLU A 422 -3.98 -10.73 18.00
C GLU A 422 -5.12 -9.87 17.45
N ASP A 423 -5.44 -8.78 18.14
CA ASP A 423 -6.32 -7.75 17.60
C ASP A 423 -5.55 -6.87 16.60
N LEU A 424 -6.05 -6.82 15.35
CA LEU A 424 -5.36 -6.14 14.26
C LEU A 424 -5.55 -4.63 14.28
N LEU A 425 -6.72 -4.13 14.72
CA LEU A 425 -6.96 -2.70 14.85
C LEU A 425 -6.33 -2.17 16.14
N LYS A 426 -5.40 -1.23 15.98
CA LYS A 426 -4.72 -0.55 17.09
C LYS A 426 -5.24 0.88 17.19
N PRO A 427 -5.37 1.46 18.40
CA PRO A 427 -5.75 2.85 18.57
C PRO A 427 -4.65 3.76 18.03
N ILE A 428 -5.00 4.62 17.09
CA ILE A 428 -4.11 5.60 16.48
C ILE A 428 -4.41 7.01 17.01
N PHE A 429 -5.68 7.41 16.96
CA PHE A 429 -6.16 8.66 17.57
C PHE A 429 -7.26 8.36 18.57
N LYS A 430 -7.28 9.12 19.66
CA LYS A 430 -8.36 9.16 20.64
C LYS A 430 -8.78 10.61 20.87
N GLN A 431 -10.05 10.92 20.61
CA GLN A 431 -10.60 12.29 20.71
C GLN A 431 -9.74 13.32 19.94
N GLY A 432 -9.22 12.92 18.78
CA GLY A 432 -8.35 13.76 17.94
C GLY A 432 -6.88 13.81 18.34
N GLU A 433 -6.51 13.24 19.48
CA GLU A 433 -5.11 13.20 19.93
C GLU A 433 -4.42 11.92 19.46
N LEU A 434 -3.21 12.06 18.91
CA LEU A 434 -2.38 10.92 18.48
C LEU A 434 -1.89 10.15 19.71
N VAL A 435 -2.29 8.88 19.81
CA VAL A 435 -1.90 7.98 20.92
C VAL A 435 -0.99 6.83 20.46
N TYR A 436 -0.66 6.77 19.18
CA TYR A 436 0.17 5.73 18.56
C TYR A 436 1.59 6.27 18.32
N GLU A 437 2.58 5.52 18.74
CA GLU A 437 3.97 5.81 18.42
C GLU A 437 4.29 5.25 17.01
N LEU A 438 4.61 6.16 16.09
CA LEU A 438 4.95 5.80 14.72
C LEU A 438 6.28 5.03 14.68
N PRO A 439 6.28 3.77 14.18
CA PRO A 439 7.50 3.01 14.05
C PRO A 439 8.40 3.55 12.92
N SER A 440 9.68 3.25 12.98
CA SER A 440 10.59 3.56 11.86
C SER A 440 10.19 2.77 10.62
N LEU A 441 10.48 3.32 9.43
CA LEU A 441 10.20 2.63 8.18
C LEU A 441 10.94 1.28 8.07
N ALA A 442 12.13 1.17 8.68
CA ALA A 442 12.88 -0.08 8.77
C ALA A 442 12.13 -1.13 9.61
N SER A 443 11.56 -0.73 10.75
CA SER A 443 10.74 -1.62 11.59
C SER A 443 9.45 -2.07 10.89
N ILE A 444 8.83 -1.18 10.09
CA ILE A 444 7.67 -1.54 9.28
C ILE A 444 8.04 -2.59 8.22
N ARG A 445 9.18 -2.41 7.55
CA ARG A 445 9.70 -3.39 6.57
C ARG A 445 10.02 -4.73 7.22
N GLU A 446 10.63 -4.73 8.40
CA GLU A 446 10.88 -5.96 9.17
C GLU A 446 9.58 -6.67 9.53
N ARG A 447 8.58 -5.93 10.02
CA ARG A 447 7.23 -6.46 10.29
C ARG A 447 6.65 -7.12 9.06
N SER A 448 6.76 -6.52 7.87
CA SER A 448 6.22 -7.11 6.64
C SER A 448 6.85 -8.47 6.33
N GLY A 449 8.15 -8.63 6.54
CA GLY A 449 8.85 -9.90 6.40
C GLY A 449 8.31 -10.95 7.38
N ILE A 450 8.25 -10.61 8.67
CA ILE A 450 7.72 -11.49 9.73
C ILE A 450 6.26 -11.88 9.45
N GLN A 451 5.44 -10.93 9.05
CA GLN A 451 4.04 -11.18 8.71
C GLN A 451 3.92 -12.14 7.52
N LEU A 452 4.66 -11.92 6.44
CA LEU A 452 4.65 -12.83 5.28
C LEU A 452 5.11 -14.25 5.63
N GLU A 453 6.07 -14.40 6.53
CA GLU A 453 6.51 -15.70 7.02
C GLU A 453 5.45 -16.43 7.85
N ALA A 454 4.59 -15.70 8.56
CA ALA A 454 3.50 -16.28 9.34
C ALA A 454 2.41 -16.95 8.48
N PHE A 455 2.34 -16.67 7.19
CA PHE A 455 1.36 -17.29 6.28
C PHE A 455 1.97 -18.48 5.53
N ASP A 456 1.13 -19.49 5.30
CA ASP A 456 1.51 -20.65 4.49
C ASP A 456 1.85 -20.24 3.06
N LYS A 457 2.79 -20.96 2.44
CA LYS A 457 3.21 -20.71 1.06
C LYS A 457 2.06 -20.76 0.05
N THR A 458 1.01 -21.53 0.33
CA THR A 458 -0.15 -21.66 -0.55
C THR A 458 -0.94 -20.36 -0.70
N HIS A 459 -0.99 -19.52 0.35
CA HIS A 459 -1.62 -18.20 0.30
C HIS A 459 -0.77 -17.15 -0.46
N LYS A 460 0.53 -17.42 -0.62
CA LYS A 460 1.50 -16.52 -1.25
C LYS A 460 1.81 -16.87 -2.70
N ARG A 461 1.15 -17.86 -3.28
CA ARG A 461 1.29 -18.21 -4.70
C ARG A 461 0.94 -17.02 -5.58
N LEU A 462 1.72 -16.82 -6.63
CA LEU A 462 1.45 -15.77 -7.62
C LEU A 462 0.25 -16.11 -8.50
N ILE A 463 0.03 -17.39 -8.76
CA ILE A 463 -1.07 -17.90 -9.57
C ILE A 463 -1.90 -18.88 -8.72
N ASN A 464 -3.22 -18.73 -8.77
CA ASN A 464 -4.20 -19.56 -8.07
C ASN A 464 -3.86 -19.81 -6.59
N PRO A 465 -3.72 -18.76 -5.78
CA PRO A 465 -3.42 -18.92 -4.35
C PRO A 465 -4.60 -19.54 -3.61
N HIS A 466 -4.30 -20.27 -2.53
CA HIS A 466 -5.32 -20.75 -1.61
C HIS A 466 -5.95 -19.58 -0.84
N THR A 467 -7.27 -19.55 -0.73
CA THR A 467 -7.99 -18.50 -0.01
C THR A 467 -7.76 -18.62 1.50
N TYR A 468 -7.30 -17.52 2.12
CA TYR A 468 -7.18 -17.44 3.56
C TYR A 468 -8.55 -17.20 4.20
N PRO A 469 -8.92 -17.91 5.29
CA PRO A 469 -10.22 -17.76 5.91
C PRO A 469 -10.36 -16.42 6.64
N VAL A 470 -11.28 -15.59 6.16
CA VAL A 470 -11.76 -14.37 6.83
C VAL A 470 -13.27 -14.49 6.96
N GLY A 471 -13.81 -14.31 8.16
CA GLY A 471 -15.25 -14.46 8.34
C GLY A 471 -15.81 -13.55 9.43
N LEU A 472 -17.13 -13.32 9.33
CA LEU A 472 -17.91 -12.69 10.38
C LEU A 472 -18.13 -13.71 11.50
N GLU A 473 -17.97 -13.28 12.73
CA GLU A 473 -18.49 -14.04 13.87
C GLU A 473 -20.00 -14.27 13.69
N GLU A 474 -20.50 -15.41 14.15
CA GLU A 474 -21.85 -15.90 13.84
C GLU A 474 -22.96 -14.90 14.21
N ASN A 475 -22.89 -14.23 15.38
CA ASN A 475 -23.88 -13.23 15.78
C ASN A 475 -23.81 -11.96 14.88
N LEU A 476 -22.63 -11.53 14.49
CA LEU A 476 -22.45 -10.42 13.56
C LEU A 476 -23.01 -10.78 12.18
N HIS A 477 -22.82 -12.02 11.73
CA HIS A 477 -23.42 -12.52 10.49
C HIS A 477 -24.95 -12.51 10.57
N HIS A 478 -25.53 -12.98 11.68
CA HIS A 478 -26.98 -12.98 11.87
C HIS A 478 -27.54 -11.55 11.90
N LEU A 479 -26.91 -10.64 12.65
CA LEU A 479 -27.28 -9.22 12.67
C LEU A 479 -27.31 -8.62 11.25
N ARG A 480 -26.27 -8.90 10.47
CA ARG A 480 -26.19 -8.42 9.07
C ARG A 480 -27.35 -8.95 8.24
N MET A 481 -27.68 -10.24 8.34
CA MET A 481 -28.76 -10.85 7.59
C MET A 481 -30.12 -10.31 8.02
N GLU A 482 -30.35 -10.14 9.32
CA GLU A 482 -31.58 -9.53 9.85
C GLU A 482 -31.83 -8.13 9.28
N LEU A 483 -30.79 -7.27 9.32
CA LEU A 483 -30.90 -5.90 8.79
C LEU A 483 -31.15 -5.87 7.28
N VAL A 484 -30.52 -6.77 6.53
CA VAL A 484 -30.76 -6.88 5.08
C VAL A 484 -32.21 -7.32 4.79
N LEU A 485 -32.71 -8.32 5.52
CA LEU A 485 -34.09 -8.79 5.35
C LEU A 485 -35.10 -7.72 5.76
N LYS A 486 -34.82 -6.97 6.83
CA LYS A 486 -35.67 -5.85 7.27
C LYS A 486 -35.74 -4.74 6.22
N ALA A 487 -34.58 -4.37 5.64
CA ALA A 487 -34.54 -3.32 4.61
C ALA A 487 -35.29 -3.74 3.33
N ASN A 488 -35.19 -5.00 2.91
CA ASN A 488 -35.91 -5.50 1.73
C ASN A 488 -37.44 -5.58 1.93
N LYS A 489 -37.93 -5.71 3.16
CA LYS A 489 -39.39 -5.73 3.45
C LYS A 489 -40.05 -4.36 3.36
N PHE A 490 -39.28 -3.27 3.51
CA PHE A 490 -39.81 -1.91 3.31
C PHE A 490 -40.07 -1.55 1.85
N ASP A 491 -39.39 -2.22 0.91
CA ASP A 491 -39.59 -2.00 -0.54
C ASP A 491 -40.86 -2.71 -1.06
N ASP A 492 -41.38 -3.73 -0.32
CA ASP A 492 -42.61 -4.46 -0.70
C ASP A 492 -43.90 -3.74 -0.20
N GLU A 493 -43.79 -2.75 0.70
CA GLU A 493 -44.92 -1.97 1.25
C GLU A 493 -45.04 -0.54 0.67
N ALA A 494 -44.16 -0.14 -0.23
CA ALA A 494 -44.12 1.17 -0.90
C ALA A 494 -44.54 1.08 -2.37
#